data_1bd0b9a9e01a68847574ae6111d819a4
#
_entry.id   1bd0b9a9e01a68847574ae6111d819a4
#
_cell.length_a   1.000
_cell.length_b   1.000
_cell.length_c   1.000
_cell.angle_alpha   90.00
_cell.angle_beta   90.00
_cell.angle_gamma   90.00
#
_symmetry.space_group_name_H-M   'P 1'
#
loop_
_entity.id
_entity.type
_entity.pdbx_description
1 polymer ?
#
loop_
_entity_poly.entity_id
_entity_poly.type
_entity_poly.pdbx_seq_one_letter_code
_entity_poly.pdbx_strand_id
1 'polypeptide(L)'
;MRKILVIWLIFIMNIYSEIPSGKLPSVFWLGLSDSEKVSFVNGAYGAISLLKNSHKNEVRKQYLHNKNWIQPYYIERFYDIADEYLSEEAGYNLKIIVLHMDALYANSDNHKIPVLEAMRVVSLMQDGLRDKANLRLLQLQRKY
;
A
#
# COMPACT_ATOMS: atom_id res chain seq x y z
N MET A 1 -9.10 44.90 -8.11
CA MET A 1 -9.19 43.71 -7.21
C MET A 1 -9.89 42.48 -7.81
N ARG A 2 -10.89 42.63 -8.70
CA ARG A 2 -11.61 41.49 -9.31
C ARG A 2 -10.76 40.59 -10.23
N LYS A 3 -9.74 41.13 -10.91
CA LYS A 3 -8.89 40.38 -11.85
C LYS A 3 -7.86 39.47 -11.20
N ILE A 4 -7.43 39.74 -9.97
CA ILE A 4 -6.46 38.94 -9.23
C ILE A 4 -7.12 37.66 -8.70
N LEU A 5 -8.39 37.71 -8.33
CA LEU A 5 -9.14 36.56 -7.81
C LEU A 5 -9.35 35.46 -8.87
N VAL A 6 -9.52 35.85 -10.15
CA VAL A 6 -9.68 34.91 -11.27
C VAL A 6 -8.38 34.17 -11.57
N ILE A 7 -7.22 34.81 -11.45
CA ILE A 7 -5.90 34.18 -11.68
C ILE A 7 -5.61 33.14 -10.60
N TRP A 8 -5.99 33.42 -9.34
CA TRP A 8 -5.86 32.46 -8.24
C TRP A 8 -6.74 31.21 -8.42
N LEU A 9 -7.95 31.37 -8.95
CA LEU A 9 -8.87 30.24 -9.20
C LEU A 9 -8.36 29.31 -10.31
N ILE A 10 -7.68 29.86 -11.32
CA ILE A 10 -7.09 29.07 -12.42
C ILE A 10 -5.87 28.29 -11.93
N PHE A 11 -5.12 28.80 -10.94
CA PHE A 11 -3.96 28.09 -10.36
C PHE A 11 -4.35 26.91 -9.48
N ILE A 12 -5.53 26.95 -8.83
CA ILE A 12 -6.03 25.87 -7.99
C ILE A 12 -6.56 24.68 -8.82
N MET A 13 -7.03 24.92 -10.05
CA MET A 13 -7.57 23.84 -10.91
C MET A 13 -6.51 22.92 -11.51
N ASN A 14 -5.20 23.24 -11.40
CA ASN A 14 -4.13 22.40 -11.94
C ASN A 14 -3.49 21.42 -10.93
N ILE A 15 -4.02 21.32 -9.70
CA ILE A 15 -3.44 20.45 -8.65
C ILE A 15 -4.11 19.05 -8.63
N TYR A 16 -5.20 18.87 -9.37
CA TYR A 16 -5.72 17.52 -9.59
C TYR A 16 -4.88 16.85 -10.68
N SER A 17 -3.71 16.34 -10.30
CA SER A 17 -3.03 15.32 -11.09
C SER A 17 -3.95 14.10 -11.12
N GLU A 18 -4.78 14.01 -12.15
CA GLU A 18 -5.45 12.77 -12.49
C GLU A 18 -4.35 11.71 -12.62
N ILE A 19 -4.41 10.69 -11.77
CA ILE A 19 -3.68 9.45 -12.05
C ILE A 19 -4.16 9.03 -13.43
N PRO A 20 -3.29 8.96 -14.44
CA PRO A 20 -3.75 8.67 -15.81
C PRO A 20 -4.44 7.31 -15.79
N SER A 21 -5.76 7.30 -15.87
CA SER A 21 -6.56 6.09 -16.00
C SER A 21 -6.18 5.46 -17.34
N GLY A 22 -5.25 4.48 -17.30
CA GLY A 22 -4.82 3.76 -18.50
C GLY A 22 -3.37 3.29 -18.51
N LYS A 23 -2.51 3.77 -17.62
CA LYS A 23 -1.14 3.23 -17.53
C LYS A 23 -1.13 1.91 -16.73
N LEU A 24 -0.44 0.90 -17.24
CA LEU A 24 -0.21 -0.33 -16.48
C LEU A 24 0.49 -0.01 -15.15
N PRO A 25 0.13 -0.69 -14.05
CA PRO A 25 0.80 -0.50 -12.75
C PRO A 25 2.32 -0.65 -12.82
N SER A 26 2.82 -1.58 -13.62
CA SER A 26 4.26 -1.75 -13.88
C SER A 26 4.89 -0.53 -14.53
N VAL A 27 4.23 0.10 -15.51
CA VAL A 27 4.72 1.31 -16.19
C VAL A 27 4.80 2.49 -15.22
N PHE A 28 3.80 2.62 -14.33
CA PHE A 28 3.85 3.60 -13.25
C PHE A 28 5.05 3.36 -12.34
N TRP A 29 5.19 2.13 -11.82
CA TRP A 29 6.24 1.78 -10.86
C TRP A 29 7.65 1.91 -11.45
N LEU A 30 7.87 1.33 -12.63
CA LEU A 30 9.18 1.35 -13.29
C LEU A 30 9.58 2.73 -13.81
N GLY A 31 8.62 3.64 -13.97
CA GLY A 31 8.86 5.05 -14.33
C GLY A 31 9.31 5.92 -13.16
N LEU A 32 9.20 5.44 -11.92
CA LEU A 32 9.67 6.17 -10.74
C LEU A 32 11.20 6.04 -10.59
N SER A 33 11.85 7.09 -10.12
CA SER A 33 13.23 7.03 -9.65
C SER A 33 13.34 6.21 -8.36
N ASP A 34 14.55 5.72 -8.02
CA ASP A 34 14.77 4.93 -6.81
C ASP A 34 14.32 5.67 -5.53
N SER A 35 14.55 6.98 -5.45
CA SER A 35 14.12 7.79 -4.32
C SER A 35 12.59 7.93 -4.22
N GLU A 36 11.91 8.03 -5.37
CA GLU A 36 10.45 8.07 -5.42
C GLU A 36 9.83 6.73 -5.02
N LYS A 37 10.42 5.60 -5.48
CA LYS A 37 10.00 4.25 -5.08
C LYS A 37 10.12 4.05 -3.57
N VAL A 38 11.28 4.42 -2.98
CA VAL A 38 11.47 4.35 -1.53
C VAL A 38 10.46 5.24 -0.80
N SER A 39 10.24 6.46 -1.28
CA SER A 39 9.26 7.39 -0.68
C SER A 39 7.83 6.85 -0.78
N PHE A 40 7.48 6.20 -1.91
CA PHE A 40 6.18 5.55 -2.08
C PHE A 40 5.98 4.42 -1.07
N VAL A 41 6.94 3.50 -0.94
CA VAL A 41 6.87 2.38 0.01
C VAL A 41 6.79 2.91 1.45
N ASN A 42 7.62 3.89 1.80
CA ASN A 42 7.60 4.52 3.13
C ASN A 42 6.24 5.17 3.44
N GLY A 43 5.68 5.90 2.48
CA GLY A 43 4.36 6.51 2.62
C GLY A 43 3.24 5.47 2.79
N ALA A 44 3.28 4.40 2.00
CA ALA A 44 2.31 3.30 2.10
C ALA A 44 2.41 2.58 3.46
N TYR A 45 3.63 2.24 3.90
CA TYR A 45 3.87 1.62 5.21
C TYR A 45 3.39 2.53 6.35
N GLY A 46 3.74 3.81 6.29
CA GLY A 46 3.30 4.80 7.28
C GLY A 46 1.77 4.92 7.35
N ALA A 47 1.10 5.00 6.22
CA ALA A 47 -0.36 5.09 6.15
C ALA A 47 -1.04 3.84 6.71
N ILE A 48 -0.59 2.64 6.31
CA ILE A 48 -1.16 1.37 6.78
C ILE A 48 -0.95 1.23 8.30
N SER A 49 0.25 1.52 8.79
CA SER A 49 0.58 1.47 10.22
C SER A 49 -0.26 2.45 11.03
N LEU A 50 -0.42 3.67 10.54
CA LEU A 50 -1.25 4.69 11.19
C LEU A 50 -2.71 4.27 11.27
N LEU A 51 -3.29 3.80 10.15
CA LEU A 51 -4.68 3.34 10.11
C LEU A 51 -4.91 2.14 11.03
N LYS A 52 -4.00 1.16 11.01
CA LYS A 52 -4.05 0.00 11.91
C LYS A 52 -4.04 0.43 13.38
N ASN A 53 -3.11 1.32 13.76
CA ASN A 53 -2.98 1.78 15.14
C ASN A 53 -4.17 2.63 15.58
N SER A 54 -4.68 3.51 14.72
CA SER A 54 -5.88 4.30 14.98
C SER A 54 -7.10 3.39 15.21
N HIS A 55 -7.28 2.39 14.36
CA HIS A 55 -8.36 1.41 14.51
C HIS A 55 -8.23 0.59 15.81
N LYS A 56 -7.01 0.12 16.15
CA LYS A 56 -6.76 -0.56 17.44
C LYS A 56 -7.15 0.29 18.64
N ASN A 57 -6.85 1.59 18.59
CA ASN A 57 -7.21 2.52 19.66
C ASN A 57 -8.74 2.67 19.80
N GLU A 58 -9.48 2.74 18.68
CA GLU A 58 -10.94 2.80 18.72
C GLU A 58 -11.55 1.50 19.24
N VAL A 59 -11.06 0.35 18.82
CA VAL A 59 -11.48 -0.96 19.33
C VAL A 59 -11.22 -1.07 20.84
N ARG A 60 -10.05 -0.61 21.32
CA ARG A 60 -9.74 -0.58 22.76
C ARG A 60 -10.73 0.27 23.55
N LYS A 61 -11.20 1.40 23.03
CA LYS A 61 -12.22 2.23 23.70
C LYS A 61 -13.53 1.47 23.88
N GLN A 62 -13.94 0.66 22.88
CA GLN A 62 -15.14 -0.18 23.01
C GLN A 62 -15.03 -1.17 24.17
N TYR A 63 -13.89 -1.85 24.28
CA TYR A 63 -13.63 -2.77 25.38
C TYR A 63 -13.62 -2.08 26.75
N LEU A 64 -13.03 -0.89 26.85
CA LEU A 64 -13.01 -0.10 28.09
C LEU A 64 -14.42 0.37 28.50
N HIS A 65 -15.27 0.61 27.51
CA HIS A 65 -16.65 1.04 27.74
C HIS A 65 -17.59 -0.12 28.14
N ASN A 66 -17.33 -1.32 27.60
CA ASN A 66 -18.09 -2.53 27.90
C ASN A 66 -17.14 -3.73 28.08
N LYS A 67 -16.87 -4.11 29.32
CA LYS A 67 -15.95 -5.21 29.66
C LYS A 67 -16.42 -6.59 29.16
N ASN A 68 -17.72 -6.73 28.85
CA ASN A 68 -18.28 -7.97 28.32
C ASN A 68 -18.30 -7.97 26.77
N TRP A 69 -17.77 -6.92 26.13
CA TRP A 69 -17.68 -6.86 24.68
C TRP A 69 -16.70 -7.92 24.15
N ILE A 70 -17.18 -8.74 23.23
CA ILE A 70 -16.35 -9.75 22.55
C ILE A 70 -15.95 -9.17 21.20
N GLN A 71 -14.63 -9.12 20.95
CA GLN A 71 -14.09 -8.63 19.69
C GLN A 71 -14.56 -9.52 18.54
N PRO A 72 -15.23 -8.96 17.52
CA PRO A 72 -15.59 -9.72 16.32
C PRO A 72 -14.36 -10.19 15.55
N TYR A 73 -14.42 -11.40 15.00
CA TYR A 73 -13.32 -12.02 14.24
C TYR A 73 -12.81 -11.14 13.09
N TYR A 74 -13.68 -10.40 12.40
CA TYR A 74 -13.27 -9.55 11.27
C TYR A 74 -12.29 -8.44 11.68
N ILE A 75 -12.25 -8.04 12.95
CA ILE A 75 -11.29 -7.04 13.46
C ILE A 75 -9.88 -7.64 13.50
N GLU A 76 -9.73 -8.87 13.99
CA GLU A 76 -8.45 -9.58 13.94
C GLU A 76 -8.01 -9.80 12.51
N ARG A 77 -8.95 -10.24 11.68
CA ARG A 77 -8.67 -10.44 10.25
C ARG A 77 -8.25 -9.16 9.53
N PHE A 78 -8.79 -8.01 9.91
CA PHE A 78 -8.34 -6.70 9.41
C PHE A 78 -6.87 -6.44 9.76
N TYR A 79 -6.45 -6.74 11.00
CA TYR A 79 -5.05 -6.55 11.40
C TYR A 79 -4.12 -7.50 10.68
N ASP A 80 -4.49 -8.77 10.53
CA ASP A 80 -3.72 -9.73 9.75
C ASP A 80 -3.52 -9.26 8.30
N ILE A 81 -4.58 -8.74 7.68
CA ILE A 81 -4.50 -8.21 6.32
C ILE A 81 -3.60 -6.98 6.27
N ALA A 82 -3.69 -6.07 7.23
CA ALA A 82 -2.83 -4.89 7.29
C ALA A 82 -1.35 -5.28 7.45
N ASP A 83 -1.06 -6.30 8.28
CA ASP A 83 0.29 -6.80 8.49
C ASP A 83 0.88 -7.47 7.25
N GLU A 84 0.06 -8.08 6.40
CA GLU A 84 0.54 -8.64 5.14
C GLU A 84 1.13 -7.59 4.17
N TYR A 85 0.80 -6.31 4.34
CA TYR A 85 1.35 -5.20 3.54
C TYR A 85 2.65 -4.64 4.11
N LEU A 86 2.98 -5.00 5.35
CA LEU A 86 4.17 -4.53 6.06
C LEU A 86 5.16 -5.68 6.18
N SER A 87 6.46 -5.41 6.03
CA SER A 87 7.48 -6.39 6.30
C SER A 87 8.21 -6.02 7.60
N GLU A 88 8.18 -6.91 8.58
CA GLU A 88 8.94 -6.76 9.82
C GLU A 88 10.44 -6.98 9.56
N GLU A 89 10.80 -7.93 8.70
CA GLU A 89 12.18 -8.25 8.34
C GLU A 89 12.86 -7.14 7.55
N ALA A 90 12.11 -6.41 6.69
CA ALA A 90 12.65 -5.25 6.01
C ALA A 90 12.98 -4.11 6.99
N GLY A 91 12.25 -3.99 8.08
CA GLY A 91 12.43 -2.95 9.09
C GLY A 91 12.51 -1.56 8.46
N TYR A 92 13.64 -0.86 8.71
CA TYR A 92 13.89 0.45 8.11
C TYR A 92 14.54 0.40 6.73
N ASN A 93 14.93 -0.78 6.24
CA ASN A 93 15.60 -0.92 4.94
C ASN A 93 14.60 -1.15 3.80
N LEU A 94 13.79 -0.15 3.53
CA LEU A 94 12.74 -0.22 2.49
C LEU A 94 13.29 -0.40 1.06
N LYS A 95 14.59 -0.20 0.84
CA LYS A 95 15.25 -0.48 -0.45
C LYS A 95 15.15 -1.96 -0.83
N ILE A 96 15.08 -2.87 0.13
CA ILE A 96 14.89 -4.30 -0.13
C ILE A 96 13.51 -4.54 -0.76
N ILE A 97 12.48 -3.89 -0.26
CA ILE A 97 11.13 -3.98 -0.82
C ILE A 97 11.10 -3.43 -2.25
N VAL A 98 11.72 -2.27 -2.47
CA VAL A 98 11.84 -1.66 -3.82
C VAL A 98 12.51 -2.62 -4.80
N LEU A 99 13.65 -3.21 -4.42
CA LEU A 99 14.39 -4.15 -5.26
C LEU A 99 13.54 -5.37 -5.64
N HIS A 100 12.83 -5.94 -4.69
CA HIS A 100 11.97 -7.10 -4.95
C HIS A 100 10.73 -6.73 -5.78
N MET A 101 10.19 -5.52 -5.63
CA MET A 101 9.12 -5.03 -6.50
C MET A 101 9.59 -4.82 -7.95
N ASP A 102 10.80 -4.31 -8.14
CA ASP A 102 11.42 -4.20 -9.46
C ASP A 102 11.56 -5.58 -10.11
N ALA A 103 12.04 -6.57 -9.35
CA ALA A 103 12.17 -7.95 -9.80
C ALA A 103 10.78 -8.57 -10.12
N LEU A 104 9.76 -8.30 -9.32
CA LEU A 104 8.39 -8.78 -9.55
C LEU A 104 7.83 -8.21 -10.86
N TYR A 105 8.01 -6.92 -11.11
CA TYR A 105 7.53 -6.27 -12.33
C TYR A 105 8.43 -6.50 -13.56
N ALA A 106 9.59 -7.12 -13.41
CA ALA A 106 10.39 -7.59 -14.56
C ALA A 106 9.68 -8.74 -15.30
N ASN A 107 8.77 -9.47 -14.66
CA ASN A 107 7.96 -10.50 -15.30
C ASN A 107 6.67 -9.87 -15.90
N SER A 108 6.45 -10.11 -17.21
CA SER A 108 5.29 -9.60 -17.95
C SER A 108 3.94 -10.01 -17.36
N ASP A 109 3.85 -11.20 -16.76
CA ASP A 109 2.62 -11.73 -16.16
C ASP A 109 2.15 -10.89 -14.96
N ASN A 110 3.06 -10.08 -14.41
CA ASN A 110 2.78 -9.24 -13.24
C ASN A 110 2.46 -7.78 -13.58
N HIS A 111 2.56 -7.38 -14.85
CA HIS A 111 2.46 -5.97 -15.26
C HIS A 111 1.12 -5.30 -14.89
N LYS A 112 0.05 -6.07 -14.79
CA LYS A 112 -1.30 -5.57 -14.46
C LYS A 112 -1.61 -5.60 -12.96
N ILE A 113 -0.76 -6.24 -12.15
CA ILE A 113 -0.98 -6.33 -10.70
C ILE A 113 -0.87 -4.93 -10.10
N PRO A 114 -1.88 -4.44 -9.33
CA PRO A 114 -1.81 -3.14 -8.68
C PRO A 114 -0.59 -3.02 -7.75
N VAL A 115 0.02 -1.82 -7.70
CA VAL A 115 1.29 -1.60 -6.99
C VAL A 115 1.21 -1.99 -5.50
N LEU A 116 0.13 -1.67 -4.81
CA LEU A 116 -0.04 -2.06 -3.41
C LEU A 116 -0.19 -3.58 -3.24
N GLU A 117 -0.83 -4.28 -4.18
CA GLU A 117 -0.92 -5.75 -4.12
C GLU A 117 0.44 -6.40 -4.41
N ALA A 118 1.22 -5.84 -5.33
CA ALA A 118 2.61 -6.26 -5.56
C ALA A 118 3.46 -6.07 -4.29
N MET A 119 3.33 -4.91 -3.63
CA MET A 119 3.99 -4.63 -2.36
C MET A 119 3.62 -5.64 -1.28
N ARG A 120 2.33 -6.02 -1.17
CA ARG A 120 1.87 -7.06 -0.24
C ARG A 120 2.53 -8.41 -0.50
N VAL A 121 2.61 -8.85 -1.76
CA VAL A 121 3.28 -10.11 -2.13
C VAL A 121 4.75 -10.07 -1.73
N VAL A 122 5.44 -8.96 -2.03
CA VAL A 122 6.85 -8.76 -1.71
C VAL A 122 7.09 -8.73 -0.20
N SER A 123 6.24 -8.04 0.57
CA SER A 123 6.33 -8.01 2.04
C SER A 123 6.19 -9.40 2.65
N LEU A 124 5.20 -10.18 2.20
CA LEU A 124 5.04 -11.58 2.61
C LEU A 124 6.25 -12.45 2.27
N MET A 125 6.84 -12.25 1.08
CA MET A 125 8.06 -12.97 0.67
C MET A 125 9.23 -12.62 1.57
N GLN A 126 9.41 -11.34 1.88
CA GLN A 126 10.50 -10.84 2.72
C GLN A 126 10.40 -11.40 4.13
N ASP A 127 9.20 -11.54 4.67
CA ASP A 127 8.95 -12.12 6.01
C ASP A 127 8.96 -13.66 6.03
N GLY A 128 9.43 -14.30 4.96
CA GLY A 128 9.54 -15.76 4.87
C GLY A 128 8.23 -16.51 4.64
N LEU A 129 7.10 -15.81 4.48
CA LEU A 129 5.78 -16.41 4.25
C LEU A 129 5.57 -16.79 2.78
N ARG A 130 6.52 -17.55 2.22
CA ARG A 130 6.64 -17.86 0.79
C ARG A 130 5.41 -18.52 0.19
N ASP A 131 4.83 -19.51 0.89
CA ASP A 131 3.64 -20.22 0.38
C ASP A 131 2.45 -19.28 0.25
N LYS A 132 2.24 -18.41 1.24
CA LYS A 132 1.19 -17.39 1.24
C LYS A 132 1.40 -16.35 0.15
N ALA A 133 2.64 -15.90 -0.03
CA ALA A 133 3.03 -14.95 -1.08
C ALA A 133 2.80 -15.54 -2.48
N ASN A 134 3.24 -16.79 -2.71
CA ASN A 134 3.07 -17.47 -3.99
C ASN A 134 1.59 -17.69 -4.32
N LEU A 135 0.80 -18.16 -3.34
CA LEU A 135 -0.64 -18.32 -3.54
C LEU A 135 -1.31 -16.99 -3.89
N ARG A 136 -0.93 -15.91 -3.19
CA ARG A 136 -1.44 -14.57 -3.46
C ARG A 136 -1.06 -14.11 -4.86
N LEU A 137 0.19 -14.28 -5.26
CA LEU A 137 0.69 -13.91 -6.59
C LEU A 137 -0.10 -14.62 -7.70
N LEU A 138 -0.29 -15.92 -7.59
CA LEU A 138 -1.09 -16.70 -8.54
C LEU A 138 -2.54 -16.22 -8.62
N GLN A 139 -3.16 -15.87 -7.49
CA GLN A 139 -4.50 -15.30 -7.47
C GLN A 139 -4.58 -13.96 -8.19
N LEU A 140 -3.57 -13.10 -8.00
CA LEU A 140 -3.49 -11.79 -8.65
C LEU A 140 -3.26 -11.90 -10.15
N GLN A 141 -2.36 -12.79 -10.61
CA GLN A 141 -2.13 -13.06 -12.03
C GLN A 141 -3.37 -13.59 -12.76
N ARG A 142 -4.24 -14.32 -12.06
CA ARG A 142 -5.53 -14.80 -12.63
C ARG A 142 -6.61 -13.72 -12.63
N LYS A 143 -6.51 -12.75 -11.73
CA LYS A 143 -7.51 -11.71 -11.56
C LYS A 143 -7.29 -10.55 -12.52
N TYR A 144 -6.04 -10.22 -12.80
CA TYR A 144 -5.63 -9.08 -13.60
C TYR A 144 -4.95 -9.48 -14.91
#